data_79eb854054ed1fe03aa9f4d5b2ef52c5
#
_entry.id   79eb854054ed1fe03aa9f4d5b2ef52c5
#
_cell.length_a   1.000
_cell.length_b   1.000
_cell.length_c   1.000
_cell.angle_alpha   90.00
_cell.angle_beta   90.00
_cell.angle_gamma   90.00
#
_symmetry.space_group_name_H-M   'P 1'
#
loop_
_entity.id
_entity.type
_entity.pdbx_description
1 polymer ?
#
loop_
_entity_poly.entity_id
_entity_poly.type
_entity_poly.pdbx_seq_one_letter_code
_entity_poly.pdbx_strand_id
1 'polypeptide(L)'
;MGTAHRKSIVKEALDRLDAKMAIGQSRRDAKQAMREEQGRAWSVSTGRIHSYKTRSSYQEYIVRFIKWARETYHTVSLMQLDPRAEALATEYLQLRLAESKSPYTLQAERAALRLFFNDRALAATVPIPRRVRARITRSRGPKKHDRHFQPANWPELVRFEQATGLRRHEVRALRCHDIFQRESQLLVHVASGKGGLARDVPVLPGREGDVQDASAGRDPDASVFARIPKHMDVHSYRREYAQALYLVYAPGRALPPATGRLKRSDYDREAAEQVSHALGHRRVDVVLKHYLR
;
A
#
# COMPACT_ATOMS: atom_id res chain seq x y z
N MET A 1 28.07 37.77 -20.27
CA MET A 1 26.66 37.31 -20.02
C MET A 1 26.69 35.80 -20.00
N GLY A 2 26.54 35.20 -18.82
CA GLY A 2 26.53 33.75 -18.66
C GLY A 2 25.27 33.16 -19.28
N THR A 3 25.44 32.25 -20.24
CA THR A 3 24.35 31.46 -20.82
C THR A 3 23.72 30.63 -19.71
N ALA A 4 22.53 31.04 -19.22
CA ALA A 4 21.78 30.25 -18.28
C ALA A 4 21.54 28.86 -18.90
N HIS A 5 22.16 27.82 -18.35
CA HIS A 5 21.99 26.47 -18.80
C HIS A 5 20.51 26.09 -18.68
N ARG A 6 19.85 25.89 -19.82
CA ARG A 6 18.45 25.46 -19.88
C ARG A 6 18.29 24.14 -19.11
N LYS A 7 17.38 24.11 -18.15
CA LYS A 7 17.05 22.87 -17.43
C LYS A 7 16.59 21.78 -18.42
N SER A 8 16.98 20.54 -18.18
CA SER A 8 16.43 19.43 -18.96
C SER A 8 14.93 19.26 -18.66
N ILE A 9 14.16 18.81 -19.63
CA ILE A 9 12.72 18.54 -19.47
C ILE A 9 12.42 17.61 -18.28
N VAL A 10 13.32 16.66 -17.99
CA VAL A 10 13.18 15.80 -16.80
C VAL A 10 13.31 16.62 -15.52
N LYS A 11 14.27 17.55 -15.45
CA LYS A 11 14.42 18.43 -14.29
C LYS A 11 13.22 19.35 -14.13
N GLU A 12 12.72 19.94 -15.21
CA GLU A 12 11.47 20.74 -15.19
C GLU A 12 10.29 19.93 -14.64
N ALA A 13 10.17 18.66 -15.05
CA ALA A 13 9.11 17.78 -14.57
C ALA A 13 9.24 17.41 -13.10
N LEU A 14 10.47 17.17 -12.63
CA LEU A 14 10.69 16.90 -11.21
C LEU A 14 10.36 18.12 -10.35
N ASP A 15 10.77 19.31 -10.78
CA ASP A 15 10.42 20.57 -10.10
C ASP A 15 8.89 20.77 -10.04
N ARG A 16 8.16 20.46 -11.13
CA ARG A 16 6.68 20.50 -11.16
C ARG A 16 6.05 19.49 -10.18
N LEU A 17 6.58 18.28 -10.07
CA LEU A 17 6.11 17.28 -9.11
C LEU A 17 6.39 17.72 -7.67
N ASP A 18 7.57 18.29 -7.42
CA ASP A 18 7.95 18.76 -6.08
C ASP A 18 7.09 19.94 -5.63
N ALA A 19 6.70 20.84 -6.53
CA ALA A 19 5.75 21.91 -6.23
C ALA A 19 4.34 21.40 -5.83
N LYS A 20 4.01 20.15 -6.13
CA LYS A 20 2.75 19.51 -5.72
C LYS A 20 2.85 18.75 -4.40
N MET A 21 4.01 18.71 -3.76
CA MET A 21 4.17 18.02 -2.48
C MET A 21 3.44 18.75 -1.34
N ALA A 22 2.81 17.96 -0.48
CA ALA A 22 2.13 18.37 0.73
C ALA A 22 2.42 17.36 1.85
N ILE A 23 3.73 17.13 2.09
CA ILE A 23 4.20 16.22 3.14
C ILE A 23 3.90 16.83 4.51
N GLY A 24 3.49 15.98 5.47
CA GLY A 24 3.04 16.44 6.79
C GLY A 24 1.54 16.77 6.85
N GLN A 25 0.90 17.04 5.72
CA GLN A 25 -0.56 17.23 5.68
C GLN A 25 -1.28 15.90 5.57
N SER A 26 -2.26 15.67 6.43
CA SER A 26 -3.12 14.49 6.35
C SER A 26 -3.94 14.52 5.06
N ARG A 27 -3.71 13.52 4.19
CA ARG A 27 -4.53 13.37 2.97
C ARG A 27 -6.02 13.22 3.26
N ARG A 28 -6.36 12.64 4.41
CA ARG A 28 -7.74 12.44 4.83
C ARG A 28 -8.40 13.78 5.11
N ASP A 29 -7.74 14.62 5.92
CA ASP A 29 -8.29 15.91 6.35
C ASP A 29 -8.37 16.87 5.17
N ALA A 30 -7.34 16.89 4.32
CA ALA A 30 -7.36 17.65 3.08
C ALA A 30 -8.51 17.22 2.14
N LYS A 31 -8.83 15.92 2.05
CA LYS A 31 -10.00 15.45 1.29
C LYS A 31 -11.31 15.79 1.96
N GLN A 32 -11.36 15.79 3.27
CA GLN A 32 -12.55 16.14 4.03
C GLN A 32 -12.88 17.63 3.81
N ALA A 33 -11.91 18.51 3.99
CA ALA A 33 -12.06 19.94 3.72
C ALA A 33 -12.55 20.22 2.29
N MET A 34 -11.97 19.55 1.29
CA MET A 34 -12.42 19.70 -0.10
C MET A 34 -13.84 19.18 -0.37
N ARG A 35 -14.30 18.16 0.37
CA ARG A 35 -15.68 17.67 0.25
C ARG A 35 -16.66 18.68 0.81
N GLU A 36 -16.33 19.27 1.95
CA GLU A 36 -17.11 20.31 2.59
C GLU A 36 -17.21 21.55 1.70
N GLU A 37 -16.07 21.99 1.16
CA GLU A 37 -16.00 23.13 0.26
C GLU A 37 -16.80 22.91 -1.07
N GLN A 38 -16.71 21.70 -1.65
CA GLN A 38 -17.32 21.40 -2.96
C GLN A 38 -18.73 20.81 -2.86
N GLY A 39 -19.25 20.55 -1.65
CA GLY A 39 -20.54 19.90 -1.44
C GLY A 39 -20.62 18.48 -2.03
N ARG A 40 -19.49 17.79 -2.21
CA ARG A 40 -19.39 16.48 -2.85
C ARG A 40 -19.01 15.38 -1.88
N ALA A 41 -19.84 14.34 -1.77
CA ALA A 41 -19.57 13.18 -0.90
C ALA A 41 -18.44 12.26 -1.41
N TRP A 42 -18.17 12.20 -2.72
CA TRP A 42 -17.32 11.17 -3.34
C TRP A 42 -16.31 11.74 -4.35
N SER A 43 -15.24 11.00 -4.62
CA SER A 43 -14.25 11.22 -5.68
C SER A 43 -13.52 12.58 -5.71
N VAL A 44 -13.18 13.14 -4.55
CA VAL A 44 -12.36 14.35 -4.47
C VAL A 44 -10.87 14.00 -4.59
N SER A 45 -10.12 14.78 -5.38
CA SER A 45 -8.66 14.73 -5.43
C SER A 45 -8.08 16.01 -4.84
N THR A 46 -7.11 15.89 -3.97
CA THR A 46 -6.43 17.06 -3.40
C THR A 46 -5.51 17.78 -4.40
N GLY A 47 -5.24 17.17 -5.56
CA GLY A 47 -4.24 17.70 -6.51
C GLY A 47 -2.81 17.75 -5.92
N ARG A 48 -2.59 17.13 -4.76
CA ARG A 48 -1.32 17.17 -4.02
C ARG A 48 -0.77 15.78 -3.75
N ILE A 49 0.51 15.71 -3.45
CA ILE A 49 1.27 14.48 -3.10
C ILE A 49 1.55 14.49 -1.61
N HIS A 50 0.89 13.61 -0.86
CA HIS A 50 0.96 13.54 0.61
C HIS A 50 1.95 12.49 1.15
N SER A 51 2.75 11.84 0.30
CA SER A 51 3.76 10.88 0.76
C SER A 51 4.93 10.75 -0.21
N TYR A 52 6.13 10.57 0.33
CA TYR A 52 7.33 10.30 -0.47
C TYR A 52 7.18 9.07 -1.38
N LYS A 53 6.47 8.03 -0.94
CA LYS A 53 6.23 6.84 -1.77
C LYS A 53 5.37 7.16 -3.00
N THR A 54 4.34 7.98 -2.86
CA THR A 54 3.53 8.45 -3.99
C THR A 54 4.38 9.30 -4.93
N ARG A 55 5.18 10.21 -4.38
CA ARG A 55 6.11 11.05 -5.15
C ARG A 55 7.06 10.21 -5.98
N SER A 56 7.72 9.22 -5.36
CA SER A 56 8.64 8.29 -6.05
C SER A 56 7.95 7.52 -7.18
N SER A 57 6.76 6.96 -6.93
CA SER A 57 6.01 6.24 -7.95
C SER A 57 5.58 7.15 -9.11
N TYR A 58 5.14 8.36 -8.82
CA TYR A 58 4.74 9.32 -9.84
C TYR A 58 5.93 9.83 -10.64
N GLN A 59 7.09 10.02 -10.00
CA GLN A 59 8.33 10.32 -10.70
C GLN A 59 8.67 9.24 -11.75
N GLU A 60 8.60 7.96 -11.37
CA GLU A 60 8.88 6.85 -12.30
C GLU A 60 7.94 6.88 -13.52
N TYR A 61 6.65 7.13 -13.30
CA TYR A 61 5.66 7.19 -14.38
C TYR A 61 5.88 8.42 -15.27
N ILE A 62 6.09 9.60 -14.69
CA ILE A 62 6.28 10.84 -15.44
C ILE A 62 7.59 10.82 -16.21
N VAL A 63 8.70 10.36 -15.61
CA VAL A 63 9.99 10.25 -16.31
C VAL A 63 9.88 9.28 -17.49
N ARG A 64 9.15 8.17 -17.36
CA ARG A 64 8.91 7.24 -18.46
C ARG A 64 8.11 7.88 -19.59
N PHE A 65 7.04 8.60 -19.26
CA PHE A 65 6.23 9.33 -20.23
C PHE A 65 7.06 10.40 -20.96
N ILE A 66 7.86 11.18 -20.26
CA ILE A 66 8.71 12.22 -20.86
C ILE A 66 9.79 11.62 -21.76
N LYS A 67 10.39 10.51 -21.37
CA LYS A 67 11.36 9.82 -22.21
C LYS A 67 10.71 9.37 -23.52
N TRP A 68 9.54 8.75 -23.45
CA TRP A 68 8.77 8.37 -24.63
C TRP A 68 8.43 9.58 -25.50
N ALA A 69 7.91 10.67 -24.93
CA ALA A 69 7.56 11.88 -25.68
C ALA A 69 8.79 12.52 -26.33
N ARG A 70 9.96 12.47 -25.69
CA ARG A 70 11.22 12.95 -26.25
C ARG A 70 11.71 12.07 -27.41
N GLU A 71 11.61 10.77 -27.26
CA GLU A 71 12.05 9.80 -28.28
C GLU A 71 11.14 9.82 -29.51
N THR A 72 9.82 9.95 -29.31
CA THR A 72 8.83 9.91 -30.40
C THR A 72 8.62 11.26 -31.08
N TYR A 73 8.66 12.37 -30.32
CA TYR A 73 8.27 13.70 -30.78
C TYR A 73 9.34 14.76 -30.59
N HIS A 74 10.55 14.38 -30.22
CA HIS A 74 11.67 15.29 -29.98
C HIS A 74 11.35 16.43 -28.99
N THR A 75 10.44 16.19 -28.05
CA THR A 75 10.00 17.17 -27.06
C THR A 75 11.12 17.45 -26.06
N VAL A 76 11.54 18.69 -25.89
CA VAL A 76 12.68 19.08 -25.06
C VAL A 76 12.33 19.98 -23.88
N SER A 77 11.07 20.41 -23.76
CA SER A 77 10.60 21.26 -22.64
C SER A 77 9.13 21.02 -22.31
N LEU A 78 8.72 21.37 -21.08
CA LEU A 78 7.33 21.31 -20.67
C LEU A 78 6.47 22.29 -21.45
N MET A 79 7.00 23.43 -21.89
CA MET A 79 6.29 24.40 -22.73
C MET A 79 5.82 23.79 -24.06
N GLN A 80 6.58 22.87 -24.63
CA GLN A 80 6.18 22.12 -25.83
C GLN A 80 5.22 20.98 -25.52
N LEU A 81 5.33 20.39 -24.31
CA LEU A 81 4.54 19.25 -23.88
C LEU A 81 3.11 19.64 -23.47
N ASP A 82 2.97 20.74 -22.71
CA ASP A 82 1.72 21.13 -22.08
C ASP A 82 0.56 21.35 -23.08
N PRO A 83 0.74 22.06 -24.22
CA PRO A 83 -0.33 22.24 -25.19
C PRO A 83 -0.82 20.94 -25.84
N ARG A 84 0.01 19.91 -25.82
CA ARG A 84 -0.27 18.59 -26.42
C ARG A 84 -0.58 17.51 -25.38
N ALA A 85 -0.79 17.90 -24.11
CA ALA A 85 -0.89 16.97 -22.99
C ALA A 85 -1.97 15.90 -23.20
N GLU A 86 -3.18 16.27 -23.64
CA GLU A 86 -4.28 15.32 -23.88
C GLU A 86 -3.93 14.31 -24.97
N ALA A 87 -3.45 14.78 -26.12
CA ALA A 87 -3.11 13.92 -27.25
C ALA A 87 -1.98 12.95 -26.87
N LEU A 88 -0.90 13.48 -26.30
CA LEU A 88 0.27 12.66 -25.92
C LEU A 88 -0.03 11.70 -24.78
N ALA A 89 -0.82 12.10 -23.78
CA ALA A 89 -1.20 11.21 -22.68
C ALA A 89 -2.12 10.08 -23.17
N THR A 90 -3.04 10.39 -24.08
CA THR A 90 -3.95 9.42 -24.71
C THR A 90 -3.15 8.38 -25.49
N GLU A 91 -2.29 8.81 -26.39
CA GLU A 91 -1.44 7.93 -27.21
C GLU A 91 -0.51 7.08 -26.36
N TYR A 92 0.17 7.69 -25.39
CA TYR A 92 1.04 6.96 -24.46
C TYR A 92 0.28 5.86 -23.71
N LEU A 93 -0.89 6.15 -23.17
CA LEU A 93 -1.67 5.15 -22.45
C LEU A 93 -2.25 4.05 -23.36
N GLN A 94 -2.56 4.38 -24.64
CA GLN A 94 -2.92 3.37 -25.63
C GLN A 94 -1.74 2.45 -25.95
N LEU A 95 -0.53 3.00 -26.14
CA LEU A 95 0.68 2.22 -26.28
C LEU A 95 0.90 1.29 -25.07
N ARG A 96 0.77 1.82 -23.86
CA ARG A 96 0.92 1.01 -22.63
C ARG A 96 -0.14 -0.08 -22.50
N LEU A 97 -1.35 0.18 -23.01
CA LEU A 97 -2.43 -0.81 -23.09
C LEU A 97 -2.10 -1.90 -24.10
N ALA A 98 -1.58 -1.55 -25.27
CA ALA A 98 -1.11 -2.50 -26.29
C ALA A 98 0.06 -3.37 -25.78
N GLU A 99 0.94 -2.82 -24.93
CA GLU A 99 1.98 -3.57 -24.22
C GLU A 99 1.43 -4.52 -23.12
N SER A 100 0.13 -4.69 -23.04
CA SER A 100 -0.53 -5.56 -22.06
C SER A 100 -0.22 -5.21 -20.60
N LYS A 101 0.04 -3.94 -20.27
CA LYS A 101 0.25 -3.52 -18.88
C LYS A 101 -1.01 -3.73 -18.06
N SER A 102 -0.83 -4.08 -16.79
CA SER A 102 -1.96 -4.39 -15.92
C SER A 102 -2.89 -3.18 -15.75
N PRO A 103 -4.21 -3.38 -15.63
CA PRO A 103 -5.16 -2.29 -15.37
C PRO A 103 -4.81 -1.45 -14.13
N TYR A 104 -4.13 -2.05 -13.15
CA TYR A 104 -3.65 -1.35 -11.96
C TYR A 104 -2.52 -0.37 -12.30
N THR A 105 -1.58 -0.79 -13.16
CA THR A 105 -0.47 0.04 -13.63
C THR A 105 -1.00 1.20 -14.48
N LEU A 106 -1.84 0.90 -15.47
CA LEU A 106 -2.42 1.90 -16.37
C LEU A 106 -3.22 2.98 -15.62
N GLN A 107 -4.02 2.58 -14.64
CA GLN A 107 -4.77 3.55 -13.83
C GLN A 107 -3.86 4.37 -12.91
N ALA A 108 -2.74 3.83 -12.46
CA ALA A 108 -1.75 4.58 -11.67
C ALA A 108 -0.97 5.57 -12.55
N GLU A 109 -0.56 5.16 -13.75
CA GLU A 109 0.07 6.04 -14.74
C GLU A 109 -0.88 7.19 -15.14
N ARG A 110 -2.14 6.89 -15.47
CA ARG A 110 -3.14 7.93 -15.75
C ARG A 110 -3.38 8.89 -14.59
N ALA A 111 -3.40 8.38 -13.36
CA ALA A 111 -3.54 9.23 -12.18
C ALA A 111 -2.33 10.15 -11.96
N ALA A 112 -1.12 9.67 -12.26
CA ALA A 112 0.09 10.47 -12.21
C ALA A 112 0.09 11.58 -13.27
N LEU A 113 -0.28 11.26 -14.52
CA LEU A 113 -0.40 12.22 -15.61
C LEU A 113 -1.46 13.29 -15.30
N ARG A 114 -2.63 12.90 -14.80
CA ARG A 114 -3.71 13.83 -14.40
C ARG A 114 -3.25 14.81 -13.30
N LEU A 115 -2.51 14.32 -12.33
CA LEU A 115 -1.94 15.19 -11.30
C LEU A 115 -0.86 16.09 -11.89
N PHE A 116 0.00 15.58 -12.74
CA PHE A 116 1.11 16.32 -13.35
C PHE A 116 0.63 17.48 -14.21
N PHE A 117 -0.35 17.24 -15.09
CA PHE A 117 -0.95 18.26 -15.97
C PHE A 117 -2.08 19.04 -15.31
N ASN A 118 -2.43 18.72 -14.06
CA ASN A 118 -3.55 19.36 -13.35
C ASN A 118 -4.90 19.24 -14.07
N ASP A 119 -5.07 18.16 -14.83
CA ASP A 119 -6.31 17.87 -15.57
C ASP A 119 -6.89 16.52 -15.13
N ARG A 120 -8.09 16.55 -14.56
CA ARG A 120 -8.80 15.36 -14.08
C ARG A 120 -9.43 14.52 -15.20
N ALA A 121 -9.70 15.15 -16.34
CA ALA A 121 -10.29 14.50 -17.50
C ALA A 121 -9.23 13.89 -18.42
N LEU A 122 -7.96 14.27 -18.27
CA LEU A 122 -6.86 13.85 -19.14
C LEU A 122 -6.91 12.35 -19.46
N ALA A 123 -6.87 12.04 -20.78
CA ALA A 123 -6.95 10.69 -21.32
C ALA A 123 -8.19 9.91 -20.83
N ALA A 124 -9.33 10.58 -20.68
CA ALA A 124 -10.56 9.93 -20.22
C ALA A 124 -11.08 8.89 -21.24
N THR A 125 -10.84 9.12 -22.53
CA THR A 125 -11.27 8.26 -23.63
C THR A 125 -10.53 6.93 -23.73
N VAL A 126 -9.36 6.78 -23.10
CA VAL A 126 -8.60 5.53 -23.14
C VAL A 126 -9.36 4.44 -22.38
N PRO A 127 -9.74 3.31 -23.03
CA PRO A 127 -10.57 2.26 -22.44
C PRO A 127 -9.74 1.34 -21.52
N ILE A 128 -9.26 1.86 -20.40
CA ILE A 128 -8.50 1.05 -19.44
C ILE A 128 -9.41 -0.03 -18.85
N PRO A 129 -9.06 -1.32 -18.96
CA PRO A 129 -9.89 -2.41 -18.45
C PRO A 129 -10.17 -2.28 -16.95
N ARG A 130 -11.31 -2.83 -16.52
CA ARG A 130 -11.68 -2.89 -15.11
C ARG A 130 -10.65 -3.71 -14.33
N ARG A 131 -10.31 -3.25 -13.12
CA ARG A 131 -9.48 -4.04 -12.19
C ARG A 131 -10.23 -5.28 -11.73
N VAL A 132 -9.74 -6.45 -12.12
CA VAL A 132 -10.29 -7.75 -11.70
C VAL A 132 -9.29 -8.41 -10.76
N ARG A 133 -9.69 -8.59 -9.50
CA ARG A 133 -8.81 -9.13 -8.47
C ARG A 133 -8.33 -10.54 -8.75
N ALA A 134 -9.18 -11.40 -9.31
CA ALA A 134 -8.82 -12.77 -9.67
C ALA A 134 -7.63 -12.85 -10.65
N ARG A 135 -7.37 -11.78 -11.39
CA ARG A 135 -6.23 -11.67 -12.32
C ARG A 135 -4.95 -11.14 -11.67
N ILE A 136 -4.94 -10.89 -10.35
CA ILE A 136 -3.73 -10.45 -9.65
C ILE A 136 -2.85 -11.67 -9.40
N THR A 137 -1.72 -11.76 -10.09
CA THR A 137 -0.72 -12.83 -9.97
C THR A 137 0.24 -12.60 -8.80
N ARG A 138 -0.26 -12.25 -7.61
CA ARG A 138 0.58 -12.16 -6.41
C ARG A 138 0.68 -13.51 -5.73
N SER A 139 1.83 -13.78 -5.10
CA SER A 139 1.92 -14.85 -4.11
C SER A 139 0.84 -14.63 -3.04
N ARG A 140 0.05 -15.66 -2.76
CA ARG A 140 -0.99 -15.64 -1.73
C ARG A 140 -0.61 -16.38 -0.45
N GLY A 141 0.59 -16.85 -0.36
CA GLY A 141 1.16 -17.53 0.79
C GLY A 141 2.67 -17.33 0.84
N PRO A 142 3.35 -17.69 1.94
CA PRO A 142 4.79 -17.67 2.03
C PRO A 142 5.41 -18.50 0.92
N LYS A 143 6.42 -17.95 0.28
CA LYS A 143 7.18 -18.70 -0.74
C LYS A 143 8.05 -19.73 -0.03
N LYS A 144 7.82 -20.98 -0.24
CA LYS A 144 8.64 -22.07 0.32
C LYS A 144 10.10 -22.00 -0.14
N HIS A 145 10.31 -21.52 -1.37
CA HIS A 145 11.62 -21.38 -1.99
C HIS A 145 11.70 -20.02 -2.66
N ASP A 146 12.10 -18.99 -1.91
CA ASP A 146 12.43 -17.69 -2.49
C ASP A 146 13.94 -17.58 -2.70
N ARG A 147 14.38 -17.33 -3.93
CA ARG A 147 15.79 -17.11 -4.27
C ARG A 147 16.46 -16.07 -3.38
N HIS A 148 15.69 -15.11 -2.86
CA HIS A 148 16.17 -13.98 -2.09
C HIS A 148 15.78 -14.01 -0.60
N PHE A 149 14.94 -14.98 -0.20
CA PHE A 149 14.51 -15.15 1.18
C PHE A 149 14.19 -16.63 1.46
N GLN A 150 14.88 -17.18 2.45
CA GLN A 150 14.63 -18.53 2.97
C GLN A 150 14.07 -18.41 4.37
N PRO A 151 12.80 -18.77 4.60
CA PRO A 151 12.16 -18.67 5.93
C PRO A 151 12.91 -19.42 7.02
N ALA A 152 13.53 -20.56 6.68
CA ALA A 152 14.30 -21.38 7.62
C ALA A 152 15.50 -20.64 8.25
N ASN A 153 16.04 -19.61 7.59
CA ASN A 153 17.13 -18.79 8.12
C ASN A 153 16.64 -17.70 9.09
N TRP A 154 15.32 -17.56 9.26
CA TRP A 154 14.67 -16.51 10.06
C TRP A 154 13.49 -17.07 10.86
N PRO A 155 13.66 -18.21 11.58
CA PRO A 155 12.54 -18.93 12.18
C PRO A 155 11.82 -18.11 13.25
N GLU A 156 12.54 -17.37 14.06
CA GLU A 156 11.98 -16.52 15.11
C GLU A 156 11.11 -15.38 14.51
N LEU A 157 11.64 -14.64 13.54
CA LEU A 157 10.91 -13.57 12.88
C LEU A 157 9.67 -14.09 12.13
N VAL A 158 9.76 -15.25 11.49
CA VAL A 158 8.64 -15.88 10.77
C VAL A 158 7.54 -16.28 11.75
N ARG A 159 7.90 -16.96 12.86
CA ARG A 159 6.94 -17.34 13.91
C ARG A 159 6.27 -16.10 14.52
N PHE A 160 7.04 -15.07 14.83
CA PHE A 160 6.54 -13.80 15.35
C PHE A 160 5.53 -13.15 14.39
N GLU A 161 5.84 -13.08 13.09
CA GLU A 161 4.93 -12.52 12.08
C GLU A 161 3.66 -13.34 11.90
N GLN A 162 3.74 -14.66 12.00
CA GLN A 162 2.58 -15.55 12.00
C GLN A 162 1.72 -15.40 13.25
N ALA A 163 2.32 -15.04 14.38
CA ALA A 163 1.64 -14.83 15.65
C ALA A 163 0.99 -13.44 15.78
N THR A 164 1.47 -12.43 15.06
CA THR A 164 1.06 -11.03 15.24
C THR A 164 0.56 -10.35 13.97
N GLY A 165 0.98 -10.81 12.80
CA GLY A 165 0.60 -10.24 11.52
C GLY A 165 0.91 -8.75 11.36
N LEU A 166 1.95 -8.23 11.96
CA LEU A 166 2.34 -6.82 11.89
C LEU A 166 2.78 -6.43 10.46
N ARG A 167 2.81 -5.13 10.16
CA ARG A 167 3.41 -4.64 8.92
C ARG A 167 4.91 -4.48 9.09
N ARG A 168 5.69 -4.61 8.03
CA ARG A 168 7.16 -4.44 8.04
C ARG A 168 7.66 -3.22 8.82
N HIS A 169 7.01 -2.06 8.66
CA HIS A 169 7.42 -0.85 9.37
C HIS A 169 7.03 -0.89 10.85
N GLU A 170 5.93 -1.58 11.18
CA GLU A 170 5.49 -1.79 12.56
C GLU A 170 6.49 -2.69 13.30
N VAL A 171 6.86 -3.83 12.72
CA VAL A 171 7.91 -4.72 13.31
C VAL A 171 9.26 -4.01 13.43
N ARG A 172 9.63 -3.16 12.46
CA ARG A 172 10.88 -2.41 12.53
C ARG A 172 10.91 -1.39 13.67
N ALA A 173 9.78 -0.82 14.00
CA ALA A 173 9.65 0.17 15.08
C ALA A 173 9.45 -0.47 16.46
N LEU A 174 9.11 -1.76 16.50
CA LEU A 174 8.70 -2.46 17.72
C LEU A 174 9.83 -2.56 18.74
N ARG A 175 9.52 -2.23 20.00
CA ARG A 175 10.39 -2.38 21.17
C ARG A 175 9.92 -3.52 22.05
N CYS A 176 10.81 -4.04 22.91
CA CYS A 176 10.46 -5.14 23.81
C CYS A 176 9.33 -4.76 24.77
N HIS A 177 9.29 -3.52 25.27
CA HIS A 177 8.20 -3.03 26.14
C HIS A 177 6.84 -2.88 25.44
N ASP A 178 6.79 -2.92 24.10
CA ASP A 178 5.52 -2.91 23.35
C ASP A 178 4.79 -4.27 23.45
N ILE A 179 5.46 -5.33 23.93
CA ILE A 179 4.88 -6.65 24.15
C ILE A 179 4.45 -6.72 25.61
N PHE A 180 3.16 -6.84 25.86
CA PHE A 180 2.63 -6.77 27.21
C PHE A 180 1.41 -7.67 27.41
N GLN A 181 1.17 -8.05 28.67
CA GLN A 181 0.01 -8.81 29.08
C GLN A 181 -1.08 -7.87 29.55
N ARG A 182 -2.32 -8.09 29.07
CA ARG A 182 -3.52 -7.46 29.63
C ARG A 182 -4.52 -8.58 29.94
N GLU A 183 -4.86 -8.71 31.23
CA GLU A 183 -5.64 -9.84 31.73
C GLU A 183 -4.99 -11.18 31.31
N SER A 184 -5.71 -12.03 30.60
CA SER A 184 -5.21 -13.31 30.08
C SER A 184 -4.66 -13.25 28.65
N GLN A 185 -4.63 -12.07 28.01
CA GLN A 185 -4.26 -11.92 26.60
C GLN A 185 -2.91 -11.24 26.44
N LEU A 186 -1.99 -11.88 25.70
CA LEU A 186 -0.76 -11.24 25.25
C LEU A 186 -1.05 -10.34 24.06
N LEU A 187 -0.56 -9.10 24.15
CA LEU A 187 -0.80 -8.04 23.17
C LEU A 187 0.52 -7.44 22.68
N VAL A 188 0.48 -6.89 21.47
CA VAL A 188 1.58 -6.11 20.92
C VAL A 188 1.06 -4.69 20.60
N HIS A 189 1.65 -3.69 21.27
CA HIS A 189 1.32 -2.30 21.03
C HIS A 189 1.97 -1.80 19.74
N VAL A 190 1.17 -1.21 18.87
CA VAL A 190 1.64 -0.53 17.65
C VAL A 190 1.38 0.95 17.83
N ALA A 191 2.38 1.71 18.22
CA ALA A 191 2.26 3.15 18.47
C ALA A 191 1.90 3.96 17.21
N SER A 192 2.39 3.56 16.02
CA SER A 192 2.13 4.27 14.76
C SER A 192 1.87 3.29 13.63
N GLY A 193 0.63 2.90 13.45
CA GLY A 193 0.17 2.10 12.32
C GLY A 193 -0.02 2.93 11.03
N LYS A 194 -0.61 2.33 10.01
CA LYS A 194 -0.93 3.03 8.76
C LYS A 194 -1.89 4.20 9.02
N GLY A 195 -1.44 5.40 8.70
CA GLY A 195 -2.18 6.65 8.97
C GLY A 195 -1.96 7.20 10.37
N GLY A 196 -0.89 6.78 11.08
CA GLY A 196 -0.51 7.30 12.40
C GLY A 196 -1.37 6.79 13.56
N LEU A 197 -2.18 5.75 13.34
CA LEU A 197 -3.11 5.26 14.37
C LEU A 197 -2.44 4.18 15.24
N ALA A 198 -2.44 4.40 16.54
CA ALA A 198 -2.05 3.38 17.52
C ALA A 198 -3.12 2.29 17.64
N ARG A 199 -2.69 1.09 18.01
CA ARG A 199 -3.55 -0.05 18.34
C ARG A 199 -2.82 -1.13 19.09
N ASP A 200 -3.57 -1.92 19.84
CA ASP A 200 -3.09 -3.17 20.42
C ASP A 200 -3.48 -4.34 19.50
N VAL A 201 -2.54 -5.20 19.19
CA VAL A 201 -2.70 -6.36 18.32
C VAL A 201 -2.70 -7.60 19.18
N PRO A 202 -3.77 -8.41 19.19
CA PRO A 202 -3.78 -9.66 19.94
C PRO A 202 -2.78 -10.65 19.34
N VAL A 203 -2.01 -11.29 20.18
CA VAL A 203 -1.20 -12.44 19.77
C VAL A 203 -2.13 -13.62 19.52
N LEU A 204 -1.88 -14.36 18.46
CA LEU A 204 -2.69 -15.53 18.12
C LEU A 204 -2.64 -16.57 19.24
N PRO A 205 -3.78 -17.06 19.76
CA PRO A 205 -3.82 -18.05 20.83
C PRO A 205 -2.97 -19.30 20.51
N GLY A 206 -2.19 -19.73 21.47
CA GLY A 206 -1.24 -20.84 21.33
C GLY A 206 0.10 -20.47 20.68
N ARG A 207 0.31 -19.16 20.38
CA ARG A 207 1.55 -18.65 19.80
C ARG A 207 2.23 -17.60 20.70
N GLU A 208 1.80 -17.53 21.95
CA GLU A 208 2.33 -16.56 22.94
C GLU A 208 3.84 -16.73 23.17
N GLY A 209 4.31 -17.98 23.26
CA GLY A 209 5.73 -18.29 23.39
C GLY A 209 6.59 -17.74 22.24
N ASP A 210 6.10 -17.80 21.00
CA ASP A 210 6.82 -17.26 19.84
C ASP A 210 7.08 -15.75 19.93
N VAL A 211 6.21 -15.03 20.66
CA VAL A 211 6.32 -13.58 20.84
C VAL A 211 7.11 -13.24 22.08
N GLN A 212 6.92 -13.97 23.17
CA GLN A 212 7.66 -13.79 24.41
C GLN A 212 9.16 -14.10 24.24
N ASP A 213 9.49 -15.20 23.57
CA ASP A 213 10.87 -15.60 23.29
C ASP A 213 11.64 -14.51 22.50
N ALA A 214 10.96 -13.81 21.58
CA ALA A 214 11.56 -12.75 20.79
C ALA A 214 11.99 -11.53 21.63
N SER A 215 11.47 -11.36 22.84
CA SER A 215 11.80 -10.24 23.74
C SER A 215 12.42 -10.68 25.08
N ALA A 216 12.44 -11.97 25.37
CA ALA A 216 12.88 -12.51 26.66
C ALA A 216 14.32 -12.10 27.03
N GLY A 217 14.49 -11.59 28.26
CA GLY A 217 15.80 -11.21 28.80
C GLY A 217 16.46 -10.00 28.11
N ARG A 218 15.73 -9.24 27.29
CA ARG A 218 16.25 -8.08 26.57
C ARG A 218 15.83 -6.77 27.26
N ASP A 219 16.61 -5.73 27.01
CA ASP A 219 16.28 -4.39 27.46
C ASP A 219 14.89 -3.96 26.93
N PRO A 220 14.02 -3.39 27.76
CA PRO A 220 12.68 -2.95 27.35
C PRO A 220 12.69 -2.02 26.11
N ASP A 221 13.69 -1.16 25.98
CA ASP A 221 13.84 -0.23 24.88
C ASP A 221 14.57 -0.81 23.66
N ALA A 222 15.06 -2.03 23.76
CA ALA A 222 15.68 -2.72 22.64
C ALA A 222 14.67 -3.01 21.53
N SER A 223 15.11 -2.93 20.26
CA SER A 223 14.28 -3.38 19.13
C SER A 223 14.09 -4.90 19.20
N VAL A 224 12.85 -5.38 19.08
CA VAL A 224 12.57 -6.84 19.06
C VAL A 224 13.32 -7.51 17.90
N PHE A 225 13.40 -6.87 16.74
CA PHE A 225 14.20 -7.35 15.61
C PHE A 225 15.10 -6.24 15.09
N ALA A 226 16.41 -6.43 15.19
CA ALA A 226 17.39 -5.47 14.67
C ALA A 226 17.38 -5.39 13.13
N ARG A 227 16.97 -6.49 12.47
CA ARG A 227 16.97 -6.60 11.00
C ARG A 227 15.75 -7.36 10.50
N ILE A 228 15.14 -6.83 9.42
CA ILE A 228 14.07 -7.50 8.69
C ILE A 228 14.51 -7.67 7.23
N PRO A 229 14.61 -8.90 6.70
CA PRO A 229 15.05 -9.17 5.34
C PRO A 229 14.21 -8.43 4.30
N LYS A 230 14.88 -7.79 3.35
CA LYS A 230 14.23 -6.96 2.32
C LYS A 230 13.17 -7.72 1.51
N HIS A 231 13.44 -8.98 1.21
CA HIS A 231 12.62 -9.82 0.33
C HIS A 231 11.59 -10.68 1.08
N MET A 232 11.55 -10.64 2.41
CA MET A 232 10.50 -11.32 3.19
C MET A 232 9.12 -10.79 2.79
N ASP A 233 8.19 -11.68 2.43
CA ASP A 233 6.80 -11.31 2.14
C ASP A 233 5.95 -11.23 3.43
N VAL A 234 6.17 -10.16 4.19
CA VAL A 234 5.44 -9.86 5.43
C VAL A 234 3.91 -9.88 5.21
N HIS A 235 3.44 -9.53 4.01
CA HIS A 235 1.99 -9.55 3.74
C HIS A 235 1.40 -10.95 3.64
N SER A 236 2.19 -11.97 3.29
CA SER A 236 1.70 -13.34 3.30
C SER A 236 1.51 -13.86 4.73
N TYR A 237 2.49 -13.65 5.61
CA TYR A 237 2.37 -14.01 7.03
C TYR A 237 1.22 -13.27 7.72
N ARG A 238 1.07 -11.98 7.42
CA ARG A 238 -0.07 -11.21 7.92
C ARG A 238 -1.41 -11.74 7.42
N ARG A 239 -1.48 -12.35 6.24
CA ARG A 239 -2.69 -13.03 5.76
C ARG A 239 -2.94 -14.31 6.55
N GLU A 240 -1.91 -15.11 6.81
CA GLU A 240 -2.01 -16.32 7.64
C GLU A 240 -2.53 -15.97 9.04
N TYR A 241 -1.94 -14.99 9.69
CA TYR A 241 -2.42 -14.47 10.96
C TYR A 241 -3.90 -14.05 10.90
N ALA A 242 -4.29 -13.27 9.89
CA ALA A 242 -5.67 -12.80 9.76
C ALA A 242 -6.67 -13.95 9.58
N GLN A 243 -6.30 -14.98 8.83
CA GLN A 243 -7.12 -16.16 8.61
C GLN A 243 -7.24 -17.01 9.89
N ALA A 244 -6.12 -17.22 10.58
CA ALA A 244 -6.12 -17.95 11.84
C ALA A 244 -6.92 -17.20 12.92
N LEU A 245 -6.72 -15.90 13.05
CA LEU A 245 -7.47 -15.08 14.02
C LEU A 245 -8.96 -15.03 13.71
N TYR A 246 -9.35 -15.02 12.43
CA TYR A 246 -10.75 -15.10 12.05
C TYR A 246 -11.39 -16.41 12.50
N LEU A 247 -10.69 -17.54 12.36
CA LEU A 247 -11.18 -18.85 12.79
C LEU A 247 -11.29 -18.96 14.33
N VAL A 248 -10.42 -18.25 15.05
CA VAL A 248 -10.54 -18.12 16.51
C VAL A 248 -11.81 -17.37 16.90
N TYR A 249 -12.12 -16.27 16.21
CA TYR A 249 -13.30 -15.45 16.51
C TYR A 249 -14.61 -16.00 15.93
N ALA A 250 -14.55 -16.91 14.97
CA ALA A 250 -15.68 -17.57 14.36
C ALA A 250 -15.52 -19.10 14.41
N PRO A 251 -15.53 -19.73 15.62
CA PRO A 251 -15.34 -21.15 15.77
C PRO A 251 -16.41 -21.92 14.98
N GLY A 252 -15.99 -22.98 14.30
CA GLY A 252 -16.87 -23.80 13.46
C GLY A 252 -17.20 -23.20 12.08
N ARG A 253 -16.73 -21.98 11.76
CA ARG A 253 -16.88 -21.37 10.44
C ARG A 253 -15.68 -21.65 9.54
N ALA A 254 -15.93 -21.82 8.24
CA ALA A 254 -14.88 -21.83 7.23
C ALA A 254 -14.49 -20.40 6.84
N LEU A 255 -13.31 -20.25 6.22
CA LEU A 255 -12.92 -18.99 5.58
C LEU A 255 -13.89 -18.65 4.43
N PRO A 256 -14.11 -17.35 4.17
CA PRO A 256 -14.94 -16.91 3.05
C PRO A 256 -14.44 -17.44 1.71
N PRO A 257 -15.34 -17.76 0.74
CA PRO A 257 -14.95 -18.28 -0.57
C PRO A 257 -13.93 -17.39 -1.27
N ALA A 258 -12.87 -17.99 -1.83
CA ALA A 258 -11.77 -17.27 -2.48
C ALA A 258 -12.21 -16.48 -3.72
N THR A 259 -13.28 -16.92 -4.39
CA THR A 259 -13.81 -16.34 -5.65
C THR A 259 -15.31 -16.06 -5.53
N GLY A 260 -15.85 -15.41 -6.54
CA GLY A 260 -17.28 -15.10 -6.60
C GLY A 260 -17.69 -13.84 -5.81
N ARG A 261 -18.99 -13.53 -5.82
CA ARG A 261 -19.58 -12.44 -5.04
C ARG A 261 -19.88 -12.95 -3.63
N LEU A 262 -19.33 -12.29 -2.62
CA LEU A 262 -19.64 -12.62 -1.22
C LEU A 262 -21.09 -12.32 -0.90
N LYS A 263 -21.75 -13.31 -0.30
CA LYS A 263 -23.05 -13.17 0.36
C LYS A 263 -22.83 -12.89 1.84
N ARG A 264 -23.85 -12.39 2.53
CA ARG A 264 -23.82 -12.12 3.97
C ARG A 264 -23.61 -13.40 4.80
N SER A 265 -24.12 -14.53 4.31
CA SER A 265 -23.97 -15.86 4.91
C SER A 265 -22.57 -16.47 4.80
N ASP A 266 -21.73 -15.98 3.87
CA ASP A 266 -20.41 -16.55 3.58
C ASP A 266 -19.35 -16.25 4.64
N TYR A 267 -19.66 -15.36 5.59
CA TYR A 267 -18.69 -14.94 6.62
C TYR A 267 -19.38 -14.48 7.89
N ASP A 268 -18.66 -14.56 9.00
CA ASP A 268 -19.02 -13.91 10.25
C ASP A 268 -18.57 -12.44 10.20
N ARG A 269 -19.53 -11.54 10.41
CA ARG A 269 -19.25 -10.10 10.32
C ARG A 269 -18.48 -9.60 11.53
N GLU A 270 -18.85 -10.06 12.71
CA GLU A 270 -18.24 -9.62 13.97
C GLU A 270 -16.78 -10.07 14.03
N ALA A 271 -16.53 -11.34 13.74
CA ALA A 271 -15.17 -11.87 13.61
C ALA A 271 -14.35 -11.10 12.56
N ALA A 272 -14.93 -10.78 11.40
CA ALA A 272 -14.25 -9.99 10.38
C ALA A 272 -13.97 -8.54 10.81
N GLU A 273 -14.85 -7.94 11.64
CA GLU A 273 -14.65 -6.62 12.25
C GLU A 273 -13.52 -6.66 13.28
N GLN A 274 -13.46 -7.65 14.14
CA GLN A 274 -12.39 -7.84 15.12
C GLN A 274 -11.03 -8.03 14.42
N VAL A 275 -10.94 -8.89 13.40
CA VAL A 275 -9.74 -9.03 12.56
C VAL A 275 -9.39 -7.70 11.87
N SER A 276 -10.39 -6.94 11.43
CA SER A 276 -10.16 -5.63 10.81
C SER A 276 -9.50 -4.65 11.79
N HIS A 277 -9.93 -4.64 13.04
CA HIS A 277 -9.34 -3.81 14.09
C HIS A 277 -7.92 -4.26 14.42
N ALA A 278 -7.68 -5.56 14.66
CA ALA A 278 -6.35 -6.12 14.91
C ALA A 278 -5.36 -5.76 13.79
N LEU A 279 -5.80 -5.81 12.55
CA LEU A 279 -5.01 -5.40 11.38
C LEU A 279 -4.92 -3.87 11.19
N GLY A 280 -5.55 -3.04 12.01
CA GLY A 280 -5.58 -1.58 11.86
C GLY A 280 -6.26 -1.15 10.55
N HIS A 281 -7.31 -1.85 10.15
CA HIS A 281 -8.23 -1.45 9.09
C HIS A 281 -9.54 -0.97 9.71
N ARG A 282 -10.12 0.10 9.17
CA ARG A 282 -11.44 0.60 9.62
C ARG A 282 -12.59 0.10 8.74
N ARG A 283 -12.29 -0.86 7.86
CA ARG A 283 -13.23 -1.33 6.82
C ARG A 283 -13.12 -2.83 6.67
N VAL A 284 -14.20 -3.51 6.99
CA VAL A 284 -14.34 -4.97 6.89
C VAL A 284 -14.14 -5.47 5.46
N ASP A 285 -14.62 -4.71 4.46
CA ASP A 285 -14.47 -5.09 3.04
C ASP A 285 -13.00 -5.20 2.61
N VAL A 286 -12.07 -4.48 3.25
CA VAL A 286 -10.64 -4.61 3.01
C VAL A 286 -10.13 -5.95 3.51
N VAL A 287 -10.54 -6.36 4.71
CA VAL A 287 -10.13 -7.64 5.31
C VAL A 287 -10.70 -8.80 4.51
N LEU A 288 -11.99 -8.78 4.24
CA LEU A 288 -12.65 -9.79 3.41
C LEU A 288 -11.99 -9.95 2.04
N LYS A 289 -11.62 -8.84 1.38
CA LYS A 289 -11.06 -8.88 0.03
C LYS A 289 -9.57 -9.21 -0.03
N HIS A 290 -8.80 -8.88 0.99
CA HIS A 290 -7.34 -8.90 0.89
C HIS A 290 -6.65 -9.90 1.81
N TYR A 291 -7.35 -10.38 2.85
CA TYR A 291 -6.77 -11.25 3.86
C TYR A 291 -7.53 -12.58 4.03
N LEU A 292 -8.84 -12.57 4.08
CA LEU A 292 -9.62 -13.79 4.35
C LEU A 292 -9.94 -14.64 3.12
N ARG A 293 -9.63 -14.15 1.93
CA ARG A 293 -9.94 -14.84 0.66
C ARG A 293 -8.70 -15.15 -0.14
#